data_5e9faff838741221af368c31e87c69ba
#
_entry.id   5e9faff838741221af368c31e87c69ba
#
_cell.length_a   1.000
_cell.length_b   1.000
_cell.length_c   1.000
_cell.angle_alpha   90.00
_cell.angle_beta   90.00
_cell.angle_gamma   90.00
#
_symmetry.space_group_name_H-M   'P 1'
#
loop_
_entity.id
_entity.type
_entity.pdbx_description
1 polymer ?
#
loop_
_entity_poly.entity_id
_entity_poly.type
_entity_poly.pdbx_seq_one_letter_code
_entity_poly.pdbx_strand_id
1 'polypeptide(L)'
;MTGLFGPMLSVLTLLAGLLAAMPGQAAPQHGAYAGPVRVVGDDGGGRLRPRLAEVRQLRASGVRVEIRGDYCLSSCTLYLGAGNVCVRSGTSFGFHGPTYLYEPIRYDRFDYWSRRMAAHYPPELRHWFLSRARFVTHGYVTLSGADLIRMGVPRCRG
;
A
#
# COMPACT_ATOMS: atom_id res chain seq x y z
N MET A 1 48.69 50.87 63.09
CA MET A 1 48.69 49.90 64.12
C MET A 1 47.69 48.81 63.80
N THR A 2 48.18 47.60 63.62
CA THR A 2 47.56 46.26 63.57
C THR A 2 46.42 46.05 62.56
N GLY A 3 46.84 45.54 61.41
CA GLY A 3 45.98 44.88 60.47
C GLY A 3 45.70 43.42 60.86
N LEU A 4 44.49 42.95 60.55
CA LEU A 4 44.15 41.53 60.68
C LEU A 4 43.71 41.05 59.28
N PHE A 5 44.55 40.20 58.68
CA PHE A 5 44.26 39.46 57.51
C PHE A 5 43.43 38.24 57.91
N GLY A 6 42.20 38.12 57.34
CA GLY A 6 41.38 36.91 57.40
C GLY A 6 41.54 36.07 56.16
N PRO A 7 41.65 34.74 56.23
CA PRO A 7 41.84 33.92 55.10
C PRO A 7 40.49 33.71 54.30
N MET A 8 40.52 33.98 52.99
CA MET A 8 39.48 33.60 52.05
C MET A 8 39.45 32.07 51.88
N LEU A 9 38.37 31.44 52.34
CA LEU A 9 38.05 30.04 52.01
C LEU A 9 37.44 30.00 50.60
N SER A 10 38.21 29.47 49.68
CA SER A 10 37.68 29.13 48.35
C SER A 10 36.87 27.84 48.41
N VAL A 11 35.55 27.99 48.27
CA VAL A 11 34.66 26.83 48.14
C VAL A 11 34.65 26.42 46.66
N LEU A 12 35.33 25.31 46.37
CA LEU A 12 35.34 24.68 45.03
C LEU A 12 34.07 23.82 44.94
N THR A 13 33.02 24.32 44.26
CA THR A 13 31.81 23.54 43.98
C THR A 13 32.06 22.65 42.77
N LEU A 14 32.21 21.35 43.02
CA LEU A 14 32.21 20.31 41.99
C LEU A 14 30.77 20.16 41.45
N LEU A 15 30.52 20.64 40.21
CA LEU A 15 29.32 20.27 39.46
C LEU A 15 29.51 18.85 38.91
N ALA A 16 28.93 17.86 39.56
CA ALA A 16 28.76 16.52 39.01
C ALA A 16 27.65 16.58 37.95
N GLY A 17 28.03 16.59 36.66
CA GLY A 17 27.08 16.49 35.55
C GLY A 17 26.46 15.09 35.48
N LEU A 18 25.18 14.97 35.85
CA LEU A 18 24.38 13.78 35.52
C LEU A 18 24.15 13.72 34.02
N LEU A 19 24.91 12.88 33.32
CA LEU A 19 24.59 12.43 31.97
C LEU A 19 23.35 11.50 32.04
N ALA A 20 22.15 12.07 31.88
CA ALA A 20 20.95 11.28 31.70
C ALA A 20 21.05 10.52 30.37
N ALA A 21 21.27 9.21 30.43
CA ALA A 21 21.17 8.32 29.28
C ALA A 21 19.72 8.38 28.76
N MET A 22 19.52 8.98 27.56
CA MET A 22 18.22 8.94 26.88
C MET A 22 17.92 7.49 26.52
N PRO A 23 16.72 6.95 26.88
CA PRO A 23 16.32 5.63 26.41
C PRO A 23 16.24 5.68 24.88
N GLY A 24 17.07 4.87 24.23
CA GLY A 24 17.05 4.71 22.79
C GLY A 24 15.64 4.26 22.36
N GLN A 25 14.96 5.06 21.56
CA GLN A 25 13.69 4.66 20.96
C GLN A 25 13.96 3.45 20.05
N ALA A 26 13.50 2.27 20.50
CA ALA A 26 13.54 1.08 19.69
C ALA A 26 12.74 1.37 18.40
N ALA A 27 13.41 1.24 17.25
CA ALA A 27 12.73 1.35 15.96
C ALA A 27 11.58 0.33 15.93
N PRO A 28 10.40 0.68 15.37
CA PRO A 28 9.27 -0.23 15.33
C PRO A 28 9.71 -1.51 14.63
N GLN A 29 9.75 -2.61 15.38
CA GLN A 29 9.98 -3.93 14.81
C GLN A 29 8.76 -4.25 13.97
N HIS A 30 8.90 -4.22 12.65
CA HIS A 30 7.87 -4.60 11.71
C HIS A 30 7.71 -6.12 11.81
N GLY A 31 7.00 -6.59 12.82
CA GLY A 31 6.69 -7.99 13.04
C GLY A 31 6.06 -8.61 11.78
N ALA A 32 6.34 -9.89 11.51
CA ALA A 32 5.64 -10.64 10.49
C ALA A 32 4.14 -10.58 10.77
N TYR A 33 3.31 -10.37 9.73
CA TYR A 33 1.85 -10.40 9.88
C TYR A 33 1.41 -11.80 10.32
N ALA A 34 0.81 -11.91 11.48
CA ALA A 34 0.38 -13.18 12.10
C ALA A 34 -1.09 -13.54 11.82
N GLY A 35 -1.82 -12.70 11.07
CA GLY A 35 -3.24 -12.93 10.76
C GLY A 35 -3.45 -13.83 9.53
N PRO A 36 -4.71 -14.09 9.17
CA PRO A 36 -5.04 -14.90 7.99
C PRO A 36 -4.59 -14.20 6.70
N VAL A 37 -4.05 -14.99 5.77
CA VAL A 37 -3.53 -14.50 4.48
C VAL A 37 -4.31 -15.13 3.33
N ARG A 38 -4.75 -14.31 2.39
CA ARG A 38 -5.26 -14.72 1.08
C ARG A 38 -4.14 -14.55 0.05
N VAL A 39 -3.54 -15.63 -0.39
CA VAL A 39 -2.59 -15.59 -1.50
C VAL A 39 -3.37 -15.64 -2.83
N VAL A 40 -3.08 -14.68 -3.71
CA VAL A 40 -3.56 -14.64 -5.09
C VAL A 40 -2.40 -15.07 -5.99
N GLY A 41 -2.57 -16.25 -6.63
CA GLY A 41 -1.68 -16.76 -7.66
C GLY A 41 -1.94 -16.10 -9.02
N ASP A 42 -1.74 -16.87 -10.09
CA ASP A 42 -2.08 -16.44 -11.45
C ASP A 42 -3.59 -16.26 -11.60
N ASP A 43 -4.02 -15.05 -11.94
CA ASP A 43 -5.45 -14.72 -12.03
C ASP A 43 -5.73 -13.88 -13.29
N GLY A 44 -6.41 -14.49 -14.25
CA GLY A 44 -6.81 -13.86 -15.52
C GLY A 44 -7.99 -12.89 -15.39
N GLY A 45 -8.54 -12.71 -14.19
CA GLY A 45 -9.69 -11.84 -13.95
C GLY A 45 -11.02 -12.58 -13.87
N GLY A 46 -12.06 -12.04 -14.49
CA GLY A 46 -13.41 -12.60 -14.45
C GLY A 46 -14.49 -11.55 -14.28
N ARG A 47 -15.65 -11.99 -13.79
CA ARG A 47 -16.81 -11.11 -13.64
C ARG A 47 -16.57 -10.02 -12.59
N LEU A 48 -16.81 -8.77 -12.97
CA LEU A 48 -16.56 -7.59 -12.14
C LEU A 48 -17.35 -7.60 -10.82
N ARG A 49 -18.66 -7.87 -10.86
CA ARG A 49 -19.52 -7.80 -9.67
C ARG A 49 -19.12 -8.79 -8.56
N PRO A 50 -18.91 -10.09 -8.84
CA PRO A 50 -18.42 -11.04 -7.84
C PRO A 50 -17.08 -10.62 -7.25
N ARG A 51 -16.13 -10.16 -8.08
CA ARG A 51 -14.83 -9.69 -7.59
C ARG A 51 -14.96 -8.48 -6.65
N LEU A 52 -15.79 -7.51 -7.00
CA LEU A 52 -16.08 -6.38 -6.11
C LEU A 52 -16.69 -6.80 -4.77
N ALA A 53 -17.53 -7.84 -4.76
CA ALA A 53 -18.08 -8.38 -3.52
C ALA A 53 -17.01 -9.06 -2.68
N GLU A 54 -16.18 -9.90 -3.29
CA GLU A 54 -15.05 -10.57 -2.63
C GLU A 54 -14.06 -9.58 -2.02
N VAL A 55 -13.64 -8.55 -2.77
CA VAL A 55 -12.71 -7.53 -2.27
C VAL A 55 -13.29 -6.76 -1.09
N ARG A 56 -14.59 -6.43 -1.12
CA ARG A 56 -15.25 -5.79 0.03
C ARG A 56 -15.22 -6.69 1.28
N GLN A 57 -15.48 -7.99 1.10
CA GLN A 57 -15.45 -8.96 2.20
C GLN A 57 -14.04 -9.08 2.80
N LEU A 58 -13.01 -9.21 1.96
CA LEU A 58 -11.60 -9.26 2.37
C LEU A 58 -11.20 -8.00 3.14
N ARG A 59 -11.62 -6.84 2.64
CA ARG A 59 -11.37 -5.56 3.31
C ARG A 59 -12.06 -5.48 4.68
N ALA A 60 -13.31 -5.91 4.78
CA ALA A 60 -14.08 -5.89 6.02
C ALA A 60 -13.53 -6.85 7.07
N SER A 61 -12.98 -8.00 6.65
CA SER A 61 -12.39 -9.00 7.54
C SER A 61 -10.94 -8.72 7.94
N GLY A 62 -10.29 -7.68 7.36
CA GLY A 62 -8.90 -7.35 7.65
C GLY A 62 -7.88 -8.39 7.17
N VAL A 63 -8.31 -9.38 6.39
CA VAL A 63 -7.44 -10.41 5.81
C VAL A 63 -6.36 -9.76 4.96
N ARG A 64 -5.12 -10.20 5.14
CA ARG A 64 -4.01 -9.78 4.28
C ARG A 64 -4.13 -10.44 2.91
N VAL A 65 -4.09 -9.66 1.84
CA VAL A 65 -4.06 -10.14 0.46
C VAL A 65 -2.65 -10.02 -0.09
N GLU A 66 -2.08 -11.13 -0.55
CA GLU A 66 -0.76 -11.16 -1.16
C GLU A 66 -0.87 -11.58 -2.62
N ILE A 67 -0.60 -10.65 -3.55
CA ILE A 67 -0.61 -10.95 -4.99
C ILE A 67 0.79 -11.42 -5.38
N ARG A 68 0.93 -12.73 -5.58
CA ARG A 68 2.22 -13.42 -5.78
C ARG A 68 2.35 -14.15 -7.11
N GLY A 69 1.26 -14.26 -7.90
CA GLY A 69 1.27 -14.88 -9.22
C GLY A 69 2.17 -14.17 -10.23
N ASP A 70 2.39 -14.79 -11.37
CA ASP A 70 3.14 -14.18 -12.48
C ASP A 70 2.33 -13.09 -13.16
N TYR A 71 0.99 -13.22 -13.13
CA TYR A 71 0.09 -12.21 -13.66
C TYR A 71 -1.18 -12.04 -12.81
N CYS A 72 -1.73 -10.83 -12.86
CA CYS A 72 -3.01 -10.44 -12.27
C CYS A 72 -3.73 -9.50 -13.25
N LEU A 73 -4.69 -10.03 -13.99
CA LEU A 73 -5.30 -9.34 -15.12
C LEU A 73 -6.75 -8.93 -14.82
N SER A 74 -7.22 -7.87 -15.50
CA SER A 74 -8.63 -7.47 -15.46
C SER A 74 -9.16 -7.27 -14.03
N SER A 75 -10.25 -7.91 -13.67
CA SER A 75 -10.86 -7.79 -12.33
C SER A 75 -9.96 -8.29 -11.19
N CYS A 76 -8.88 -9.04 -11.46
CA CYS A 76 -7.88 -9.38 -10.46
C CYS A 76 -7.24 -8.11 -9.86
N THR A 77 -7.00 -7.08 -10.67
CA THR A 77 -6.38 -5.83 -10.19
C THR A 77 -7.17 -5.13 -9.09
N LEU A 78 -8.46 -5.46 -8.92
CA LEU A 78 -9.31 -4.91 -7.87
C LEU A 78 -8.90 -5.35 -6.46
N TYR A 79 -8.13 -6.45 -6.31
CA TYR A 79 -7.56 -6.84 -5.03
C TYR A 79 -6.63 -5.77 -4.43
N LEU A 80 -6.11 -4.84 -5.25
CA LEU A 80 -5.36 -3.69 -4.75
C LEU A 80 -6.18 -2.82 -3.78
N GLY A 81 -7.50 -2.94 -3.80
CA GLY A 81 -8.44 -2.27 -2.89
C GLY A 81 -8.80 -3.05 -1.64
N ALA A 82 -8.18 -4.20 -1.37
CA ALA A 82 -8.53 -5.04 -0.23
C ALA A 82 -8.15 -4.44 1.15
N GLY A 83 -7.46 -3.30 1.17
CA GLY A 83 -7.04 -2.62 2.39
C GLY A 83 -5.66 -3.06 2.86
N ASN A 84 -5.52 -4.29 3.36
CA ASN A 84 -4.23 -4.88 3.72
C ASN A 84 -3.72 -5.73 2.54
N VAL A 85 -3.03 -5.11 1.58
CA VAL A 85 -2.56 -5.77 0.35
C VAL A 85 -1.07 -5.55 0.13
N CYS A 86 -0.41 -6.53 -0.48
CA CYS A 86 0.93 -6.37 -1.04
C CYS A 86 1.05 -7.07 -2.39
N VAL A 87 2.07 -6.70 -3.17
CA VAL A 87 2.35 -7.26 -4.49
C VAL A 87 3.79 -7.74 -4.61
N ARG A 88 3.98 -8.82 -5.38
CA ARG A 88 5.32 -9.25 -5.82
C ARG A 88 5.79 -8.33 -6.94
N SER A 89 7.04 -7.86 -6.89
CA SER A 89 7.58 -6.90 -7.85
C SER A 89 7.60 -7.41 -9.31
N GLY A 90 7.72 -8.72 -9.50
CA GLY A 90 7.73 -9.34 -10.83
C GLY A 90 6.36 -9.68 -11.41
N THR A 91 5.27 -9.53 -10.66
CA THR A 91 3.92 -9.79 -11.18
C THR A 91 3.56 -8.80 -12.30
N SER A 92 2.99 -9.29 -13.39
CA SER A 92 2.44 -8.45 -14.47
C SER A 92 0.98 -8.12 -14.18
N PHE A 93 0.63 -6.85 -14.08
CA PHE A 93 -0.73 -6.37 -13.84
C PHE A 93 -1.33 -5.83 -15.13
N GLY A 94 -2.46 -6.41 -15.58
CA GLY A 94 -3.15 -6.01 -16.80
C GLY A 94 -4.42 -5.22 -16.50
N PHE A 95 -4.47 -3.97 -16.93
CA PHE A 95 -5.58 -3.04 -16.72
C PHE A 95 -6.33 -2.78 -18.03
N HIS A 96 -7.63 -2.71 -17.96
CA HIS A 96 -8.50 -2.28 -19.04
C HIS A 96 -9.83 -1.71 -18.49
N GLY A 97 -10.59 -1.04 -19.35
CA GLY A 97 -11.91 -0.53 -19.02
C GLY A 97 -12.97 -1.62 -18.91
N PRO A 98 -14.14 -1.29 -18.36
CA PRO A 98 -15.26 -2.23 -18.30
C PRO A 98 -15.79 -2.52 -19.72
N THR A 99 -16.09 -3.81 -19.97
CA THR A 99 -16.66 -4.28 -21.25
C THR A 99 -17.81 -5.25 -20.96
N TYR A 100 -18.71 -5.39 -21.94
CA TYR A 100 -19.64 -6.51 -22.01
C TYR A 100 -19.14 -7.52 -23.06
N LEU A 101 -19.48 -8.78 -22.89
CA LEU A 101 -18.97 -9.85 -23.76
C LEU A 101 -19.58 -9.82 -25.17
N TYR A 102 -20.85 -9.39 -25.28
CA TYR A 102 -21.63 -9.58 -26.49
C TYR A 102 -22.22 -8.30 -27.07
N GLU A 103 -22.11 -7.19 -26.36
CA GLU A 103 -22.69 -5.92 -26.77
C GLU A 103 -21.79 -4.73 -26.39
N PRO A 104 -21.86 -3.62 -27.13
CA PRO A 104 -21.18 -2.39 -26.73
C PRO A 104 -21.70 -1.88 -25.39
N ILE A 105 -20.79 -1.45 -24.51
CA ILE A 105 -21.18 -0.83 -23.26
C ILE A 105 -21.58 0.63 -23.50
N ARG A 106 -22.78 1.04 -23.03
CA ARG A 106 -23.20 2.43 -23.09
C ARG A 106 -22.30 3.32 -22.25
N TYR A 107 -22.10 4.58 -22.67
CA TYR A 107 -21.18 5.52 -22.03
C TYR A 107 -21.46 5.74 -20.53
N ASP A 108 -22.75 5.90 -20.13
CA ASP A 108 -23.13 6.05 -18.73
C ASP A 108 -22.72 4.84 -17.88
N ARG A 109 -22.86 3.63 -18.40
CA ARG A 109 -22.46 2.38 -17.75
C ARG A 109 -20.94 2.21 -17.75
N PHE A 110 -20.28 2.59 -18.81
CA PHE A 110 -18.82 2.59 -18.91
C PHE A 110 -18.20 3.51 -17.86
N ASP A 111 -18.67 4.77 -17.76
CA ASP A 111 -18.16 5.72 -16.78
C ASP A 111 -18.45 5.27 -15.34
N TYR A 112 -19.67 4.80 -15.07
CA TYR A 112 -20.07 4.26 -13.77
C TYR A 112 -19.13 3.12 -13.32
N TRP A 113 -18.92 2.11 -14.16
CA TRP A 113 -18.08 0.98 -13.80
C TRP A 113 -16.60 1.35 -13.72
N SER A 114 -16.12 2.21 -14.61
CA SER A 114 -14.74 2.71 -14.55
C SER A 114 -14.45 3.39 -13.22
N ARG A 115 -15.35 4.24 -12.74
CA ARG A 115 -15.17 4.91 -11.43
C ARG A 115 -15.24 3.92 -10.27
N ARG A 116 -16.10 2.92 -10.35
CA ARG A 116 -16.17 1.87 -9.33
C ARG A 116 -14.91 1.01 -9.28
N MET A 117 -14.33 0.67 -10.41
CA MET A 117 -13.02 0.00 -10.48
C MET A 117 -11.94 0.89 -9.89
N ALA A 118 -11.86 2.13 -10.35
CA ALA A 118 -10.87 3.10 -9.92
C ALA A 118 -10.86 3.36 -8.41
N ALA A 119 -12.02 3.25 -7.74
CA ALA A 119 -12.14 3.40 -6.28
C ALA A 119 -11.35 2.34 -5.49
N HIS A 120 -10.92 1.26 -6.12
CA HIS A 120 -10.10 0.20 -5.53
C HIS A 120 -8.59 0.44 -5.68
N TYR A 121 -8.19 1.49 -6.39
CA TYR A 121 -6.79 1.78 -6.65
C TYR A 121 -6.27 2.91 -5.76
N PRO A 122 -5.00 2.87 -5.35
CA PRO A 122 -4.35 3.99 -4.68
C PRO A 122 -4.37 5.25 -5.56
N PRO A 123 -4.21 6.46 -5.00
CA PRO A 123 -4.48 7.72 -5.71
C PRO A 123 -3.78 7.86 -7.05
N GLU A 124 -2.50 7.58 -7.14
CA GLU A 124 -1.71 7.70 -8.37
C GLU A 124 -2.19 6.71 -9.46
N LEU A 125 -2.36 5.43 -9.09
CA LEU A 125 -2.87 4.40 -9.99
C LEU A 125 -4.31 4.70 -10.42
N ARG A 126 -5.14 5.24 -9.54
CA ARG A 126 -6.52 5.67 -9.85
C ARG A 126 -6.53 6.74 -10.92
N HIS A 127 -5.69 7.78 -10.78
CA HIS A 127 -5.57 8.84 -11.77
C HIS A 127 -5.12 8.28 -13.12
N TRP A 128 -4.06 7.48 -13.13
CA TRP A 128 -3.56 6.82 -14.33
C TRP A 128 -4.62 5.92 -14.99
N PHE A 129 -5.34 5.11 -14.22
CA PHE A 129 -6.41 4.26 -14.75
C PHE A 129 -7.51 5.07 -15.41
N LEU A 130 -8.01 6.11 -14.75
CA LEU A 130 -9.10 6.95 -15.27
C LEU A 130 -8.70 7.78 -16.49
N SER A 131 -7.43 8.18 -16.60
CA SER A 131 -6.94 8.98 -17.72
C SER A 131 -6.43 8.16 -18.90
N ARG A 132 -6.10 6.87 -18.70
CA ARG A 132 -5.48 6.03 -19.74
C ARG A 132 -6.10 4.65 -19.86
N ALA A 133 -5.90 3.77 -18.86
CA ALA A 133 -6.19 2.36 -19.00
C ALA A 133 -7.67 2.04 -19.17
N ARG A 134 -8.58 2.84 -18.60
CA ARG A 134 -10.02 2.64 -18.77
C ARG A 134 -10.48 2.67 -20.22
N PHE A 135 -9.77 3.35 -21.11
CA PHE A 135 -10.15 3.46 -22.53
C PHE A 135 -9.67 2.28 -23.39
N VAL A 136 -8.84 1.42 -22.84
CA VAL A 136 -8.47 0.16 -23.46
C VAL A 136 -9.58 -0.86 -23.19
N THR A 137 -10.29 -1.25 -24.25
CA THR A 137 -11.42 -2.19 -24.18
C THR A 137 -11.10 -3.56 -24.79
N HIS A 138 -9.95 -3.66 -25.45
CA HIS A 138 -9.41 -4.91 -25.99
C HIS A 138 -7.96 -5.07 -25.53
N GLY A 139 -7.63 -6.22 -24.97
CA GLY A 139 -6.31 -6.45 -24.35
C GLY A 139 -6.13 -5.68 -23.05
N TYR A 140 -4.88 -5.38 -22.71
CA TYR A 140 -4.50 -4.77 -21.44
C TYR A 140 -3.41 -3.71 -21.65
N VAL A 141 -3.42 -2.67 -20.81
CA VAL A 141 -2.21 -1.90 -20.52
C VAL A 141 -1.58 -2.53 -19.29
N THR A 142 -0.32 -2.92 -19.41
CA THR A 142 0.39 -3.63 -18.33
C THR A 142 1.30 -2.71 -17.52
N LEU A 143 1.30 -2.92 -16.22
CA LEU A 143 2.28 -2.40 -15.27
C LEU A 143 2.90 -3.58 -14.52
N SER A 144 4.19 -3.49 -14.21
CA SER A 144 4.81 -4.48 -13.32
C SER A 144 4.45 -4.21 -11.86
N GLY A 145 4.59 -5.23 -11.00
CA GLY A 145 4.48 -5.02 -9.55
C GLY A 145 5.49 -4.00 -9.03
N ALA A 146 6.66 -3.88 -9.68
CA ALA A 146 7.63 -2.83 -9.35
C ALA A 146 7.09 -1.43 -9.67
N ASP A 147 6.33 -1.27 -10.77
CA ASP A 147 5.65 0.00 -11.08
C ASP A 147 4.61 0.35 -10.02
N LEU A 148 3.78 -0.63 -9.63
CA LEU A 148 2.77 -0.44 -8.59
C LEU A 148 3.38 -0.09 -7.23
N ILE A 149 4.54 -0.68 -6.90
CA ILE A 149 5.26 -0.36 -5.66
C ILE A 149 5.75 1.10 -5.69
N ARG A 150 6.22 1.61 -6.83
CA ARG A 150 6.55 3.03 -6.99
C ARG A 150 5.33 3.95 -6.85
N MET A 151 4.15 3.47 -7.23
CA MET A 151 2.86 4.15 -7.04
C MET A 151 2.26 3.96 -5.63
N GLY A 152 3.03 3.45 -4.66
CA GLY A 152 2.63 3.37 -3.27
C GLY A 152 1.94 2.06 -2.84
N VAL A 153 1.88 1.02 -3.70
CA VAL A 153 1.39 -0.30 -3.29
C VAL A 153 2.47 -1.02 -2.48
N PRO A 154 2.16 -1.59 -1.30
CA PRO A 154 3.16 -2.30 -0.50
C PRO A 154 3.78 -3.49 -1.23
N ARG A 155 5.09 -3.69 -1.07
CA ARG A 155 5.79 -4.89 -1.53
C ARG A 155 5.52 -6.06 -0.57
N CYS A 156 5.22 -7.26 -1.11
CA CYS A 156 5.24 -8.47 -0.31
C CYS A 156 6.66 -8.78 0.17
N ARG A 157 6.78 -9.15 1.44
CA ARG A 157 8.03 -9.69 1.98
C ARG A 157 8.18 -11.13 1.49
N GLY A 158 9.40 -11.54 1.22
CA GLY A 158 9.76 -12.88 0.81
C GLY A 158 9.50 -13.90 1.91
#